data_14807581cf936963d9e9d2cd71ce5679
#
_entry.id   14807581cf936963d9e9d2cd71ce5679
#
_cell.length_a   1.000
_cell.length_b   1.000
_cell.length_c   1.000
_cell.angle_alpha   90.00
_cell.angle_beta   90.00
_cell.angle_gamma   90.00
#
_symmetry.space_group_name_H-M   'P 1'
#
loop_
_entity.id
_entity.type
_entity.pdbx_description
1 polymer ?
#
loop_
_entity_poly.entity_id
_entity_poly.type
_entity_poly.pdbx_seq_one_letter_code
_entity_poly.pdbx_strand_id
1 'polypeptide(L)'
;YALSCASYLVAFLTGISEQIIAICLLVAAFAINLLGTKQSAFVTTGITALLLLGMALFLFYGLPRTDIAYVFDPSNLMAHGPGNLLSAIALLSFATGGAQVIGNMGSEIIDPQKNMPKVIIISTVTVGIMYALVAMVASGVLPLEVVSNQTLSLVAADVMPGWAFTYFTLAAGAGATAKTLNVTLSWSPKPI
;
A
#
# COMPACT_ATOMS: atom_id res chain seq x y z
N TYR A 1 7.94 -10.09 0.60
CA TYR A 1 7.81 -8.86 -0.18
C TYR A 1 8.44 -8.97 -1.57
N ALA A 2 9.66 -9.53 -1.73
CA ALA A 2 10.30 -9.66 -3.05
C ALA A 2 9.47 -10.53 -4.01
N LEU A 3 8.96 -11.68 -3.56
CA LEU A 3 8.05 -12.51 -4.35
C LEU A 3 6.73 -11.80 -4.65
N SER A 4 6.14 -11.11 -3.67
CA SER A 4 4.90 -10.35 -3.90
C SER A 4 5.10 -9.23 -4.92
N CYS A 5 6.27 -8.58 -4.95
CA CYS A 5 6.60 -7.60 -5.98
C CYS A 5 6.76 -8.26 -7.35
N ALA A 6 7.44 -9.42 -7.40
CA ALA A 6 7.67 -10.17 -8.62
C ALA A 6 6.37 -10.67 -9.25
N SER A 7 5.38 -11.10 -8.46
CA SER A 7 4.09 -11.57 -8.96
C SER A 7 3.31 -10.46 -9.70
N TYR A 8 3.43 -9.20 -9.29
CA TYR A 8 2.86 -8.07 -10.05
C TYR A 8 3.64 -7.79 -11.34
N LEU A 9 4.97 -7.97 -11.34
CA LEU A 9 5.82 -7.66 -12.49
C LEU A 9 5.82 -8.78 -13.55
N VAL A 10 5.60 -10.03 -13.16
CA VAL A 10 5.54 -11.17 -14.08
C VAL A 10 4.51 -10.96 -15.19
N ALA A 11 3.39 -10.30 -14.91
CA ALA A 11 2.38 -9.97 -15.91
C ALA A 11 2.91 -9.07 -17.05
N PHE A 12 3.98 -8.30 -16.80
CA PHE A 12 4.61 -7.38 -17.76
C PHE A 12 5.93 -7.92 -18.32
N LEU A 13 6.61 -8.81 -17.60
CA LEU A 13 7.89 -9.40 -17.95
C LEU A 13 7.70 -10.87 -18.42
N THR A 14 7.10 -11.02 -19.60
CA THR A 14 6.83 -12.34 -20.17
C THR A 14 8.13 -13.11 -20.44
N GLY A 15 8.20 -14.37 -19.98
CA GLY A 15 9.34 -15.26 -20.23
C GLY A 15 10.40 -15.31 -19.12
N ILE A 16 10.25 -14.55 -18.04
CA ILE A 16 11.14 -14.58 -16.87
C ILE A 16 10.40 -15.21 -15.70
N SER A 17 11.02 -16.16 -15.00
CA SER A 17 10.39 -16.77 -13.83
C SER A 17 10.28 -15.77 -12.67
N GLU A 18 9.20 -15.87 -11.89
CA GLU A 18 8.94 -15.03 -10.72
C GLU A 18 10.11 -15.02 -9.73
N GLN A 19 10.76 -16.17 -9.55
CA GLN A 19 11.91 -16.28 -8.65
C GLN A 19 13.11 -15.46 -9.12
N ILE A 20 13.39 -15.42 -10.43
CA ILE A 20 14.49 -14.61 -10.99
C ILE A 20 14.20 -13.13 -10.78
N ILE A 21 12.97 -12.70 -11.05
CA ILE A 21 12.56 -11.30 -10.81
C ILE A 21 12.70 -10.95 -9.32
N ALA A 22 12.26 -11.84 -8.43
CA ALA A 22 12.36 -11.63 -6.97
C ALA A 22 13.82 -11.50 -6.50
N ILE A 23 14.72 -12.35 -7.03
CA ILE A 23 16.16 -12.27 -6.70
C ILE A 23 16.76 -10.96 -7.21
N CYS A 24 16.47 -10.56 -8.45
CA CYS A 24 16.94 -9.30 -9.01
C CYS A 24 16.48 -8.09 -8.19
N LEU A 25 15.22 -8.09 -7.76
CA LEU A 25 14.65 -7.03 -6.90
C LEU A 25 15.35 -6.98 -5.53
N LEU A 26 15.60 -8.14 -4.94
CA LEU A 26 16.29 -8.25 -3.66
C LEU A 26 17.72 -7.72 -3.75
N VAL A 27 18.46 -8.11 -4.79
CA VAL A 27 19.83 -7.64 -5.05
C VAL A 27 19.83 -6.13 -5.32
N ALA A 28 18.90 -5.61 -6.12
CA ALA A 28 18.78 -4.18 -6.39
C ALA A 28 18.46 -3.38 -5.12
N ALA A 29 17.51 -3.83 -4.30
CA ALA A 29 17.17 -3.18 -3.04
C ALA A 29 18.36 -3.22 -2.06
N PHE A 30 19.08 -4.32 -2.00
CA PHE A 30 20.29 -4.44 -1.20
C PHE A 30 21.39 -3.47 -1.67
N ALA A 31 21.64 -3.42 -2.98
CA ALA A 31 22.61 -2.48 -3.56
C ALA A 31 22.28 -1.01 -3.26
N ILE A 32 20.98 -0.63 -3.36
CA ILE A 32 20.52 0.73 -3.02
C ILE A 32 20.80 1.03 -1.54
N ASN A 33 20.57 0.06 -0.64
CA ASN A 33 20.85 0.23 0.79
C ASN A 33 22.34 0.32 1.10
N LEU A 34 23.20 -0.35 0.32
CA LEU A 34 24.67 -0.21 0.45
C LEU A 34 25.18 1.17 0.04
N LEU A 35 24.49 1.86 -0.87
CA LEU A 35 24.82 3.24 -1.27
C LEU A 35 24.55 4.27 -0.15
N GLY A 36 23.83 3.88 0.89
CA GLY A 36 23.57 4.67 2.08
C GLY A 36 22.10 5.07 2.27
N THR A 37 21.78 5.50 3.48
CA THR A 37 20.41 5.83 3.93
C THR A 37 19.77 6.96 3.12
N LYS A 38 20.57 7.93 2.66
CA LYS A 38 20.06 9.07 1.89
C LYS A 38 19.51 8.64 0.52
N GLN A 39 20.21 7.76 -0.19
CA GLN A 39 19.79 7.22 -1.47
C GLN A 39 18.57 6.33 -1.32
N SER A 40 18.57 5.46 -0.30
CA SER A 40 17.43 4.61 0.04
C SER A 40 16.18 5.45 0.36
N ALA A 41 16.31 6.53 1.13
CA ALA A 41 15.22 7.44 1.45
C ALA A 41 14.68 8.15 0.21
N PHE A 42 15.54 8.60 -0.70
CA PHE A 42 15.14 9.24 -1.95
C PHE A 42 14.32 8.29 -2.84
N VAL A 43 14.79 7.07 -3.04
CA VAL A 43 14.07 6.04 -3.81
C VAL A 43 12.72 5.73 -3.17
N THR A 44 12.68 5.53 -1.86
CA THR A 44 11.45 5.26 -1.10
C THR A 44 10.45 6.40 -1.23
N THR A 45 10.91 7.65 -1.17
CA THR A 45 10.05 8.84 -1.34
C THR A 45 9.48 8.91 -2.75
N GLY A 46 10.30 8.67 -3.78
CA GLY A 46 9.85 8.62 -5.16
C GLY A 46 8.78 7.56 -5.40
N ILE A 47 9.01 6.34 -4.94
CA ILE A 47 8.02 5.24 -5.03
C ILE A 47 6.74 5.61 -4.28
N THR A 48 6.85 6.26 -3.11
CA THR A 48 5.67 6.70 -2.34
C THR A 48 4.85 7.73 -3.09
N ALA A 49 5.48 8.69 -3.75
CA ALA A 49 4.77 9.69 -4.56
C ALA A 49 4.03 9.04 -5.73
N LEU A 50 4.66 8.09 -6.44
CA LEU A 50 4.03 7.32 -7.51
C LEU A 50 2.85 6.49 -7.00
N LEU A 51 2.99 5.85 -5.83
CA LEU A 51 1.93 5.09 -5.18
C LEU A 51 0.74 5.98 -4.82
N LEU A 52 0.97 7.12 -4.19
CA LEU A 52 -0.09 8.07 -3.83
C LEU A 52 -0.83 8.59 -5.07
N LEU A 53 -0.12 8.85 -6.16
CA LEU A 53 -0.74 9.22 -7.43
C LEU A 53 -1.60 8.08 -7.99
N GLY A 54 -1.12 6.83 -7.93
CA GLY A 54 -1.90 5.65 -8.33
C GLY A 54 -3.18 5.50 -7.52
N MET A 55 -3.08 5.68 -6.20
CA MET A 55 -4.26 5.66 -5.32
C MET A 55 -5.23 6.82 -5.60
N ALA A 56 -4.70 8.02 -5.86
CA ALA A 56 -5.53 9.17 -6.23
C ALA A 56 -6.28 8.93 -7.55
N LEU A 57 -5.63 8.34 -8.55
CA LEU A 57 -6.27 7.93 -9.81
C LEU A 57 -7.35 6.88 -9.57
N PHE A 58 -7.08 5.87 -8.73
CA PHE A 58 -8.07 4.86 -8.37
C PHE A 58 -9.31 5.49 -7.74
N LEU A 59 -9.13 6.41 -6.80
CA LEU A 59 -10.24 7.13 -6.17
C LEU A 59 -10.97 8.04 -7.15
N PHE A 60 -10.24 8.72 -8.03
CA PHE A 60 -10.84 9.62 -9.04
C PHE A 60 -11.77 8.89 -10.01
N TYR A 61 -11.39 7.70 -10.46
CA TYR A 61 -12.21 6.88 -11.34
C TYR A 61 -13.26 6.04 -10.60
N GLY A 62 -12.95 5.60 -9.38
CA GLY A 62 -13.80 4.69 -8.61
C GLY A 62 -14.92 5.37 -7.85
N LEU A 63 -14.67 6.53 -7.21
CA LEU A 63 -15.69 7.23 -6.41
C LEU A 63 -17.00 7.54 -7.19
N PRO A 64 -16.95 8.01 -8.45
CA PRO A 64 -18.17 8.27 -9.21
C PRO A 64 -19.01 7.02 -9.53
N ARG A 65 -18.39 5.82 -9.46
CA ARG A 65 -19.04 4.52 -9.73
C ARG A 65 -19.44 3.77 -8.47
N THR A 66 -19.11 4.34 -7.30
CA THR A 66 -19.37 3.72 -5.99
C THR A 66 -20.83 3.89 -5.63
N ASP A 67 -21.54 2.80 -5.35
CA ASP A 67 -22.87 2.85 -4.76
C ASP A 67 -22.77 3.04 -3.25
N ILE A 68 -22.91 4.29 -2.82
CA ILE A 68 -22.80 4.68 -1.40
C ILE A 68 -23.93 4.04 -0.58
N ALA A 69 -25.13 3.88 -1.14
CA ALA A 69 -26.27 3.29 -0.44
C ALA A 69 -25.99 1.81 -0.14
N TYR A 70 -25.41 1.09 -1.11
CA TYR A 70 -24.98 -0.30 -0.93
C TYR A 70 -23.89 -0.45 0.14
N VAL A 71 -22.90 0.44 0.16
CA VAL A 71 -21.78 0.39 1.14
C VAL A 71 -22.28 0.57 2.57
N PHE A 72 -23.22 1.49 2.79
CA PHE A 72 -23.74 1.80 4.13
C PHE A 72 -25.02 1.04 4.49
N ASP A 73 -25.44 0.08 3.69
CA ASP A 73 -26.55 -0.79 4.03
C ASP A 73 -26.18 -1.65 5.26
N PRO A 74 -26.98 -1.64 6.34
CA PRO A 74 -26.72 -2.42 7.54
C PRO A 74 -26.55 -3.93 7.28
N SER A 75 -27.22 -4.47 6.26
CA SER A 75 -27.09 -5.86 5.84
C SER A 75 -25.70 -6.18 5.31
N ASN A 76 -25.05 -5.23 4.61
CA ASN A 76 -23.70 -5.38 4.08
C ASN A 76 -22.63 -5.08 5.13
N LEU A 77 -22.83 -4.04 5.94
CA LEU A 77 -21.89 -3.69 7.03
C LEU A 77 -21.74 -4.79 8.07
N MET A 78 -22.81 -5.52 8.34
CA MET A 78 -22.85 -6.61 9.33
C MET A 78 -23.17 -7.97 8.72
N ALA A 79 -22.93 -8.18 7.43
CA ALA A 79 -23.25 -9.42 6.72
C ALA A 79 -22.74 -10.69 7.43
N HIS A 80 -21.63 -10.58 8.14
CA HIS A 80 -21.03 -11.70 8.89
C HIS A 80 -21.03 -11.48 10.42
N GLY A 81 -21.86 -10.57 10.91
CA GLY A 81 -22.04 -10.28 12.33
C GLY A 81 -20.95 -9.38 12.96
N PRO A 82 -21.17 -8.93 14.21
CA PRO A 82 -20.31 -7.95 14.87
C PRO A 82 -18.89 -8.48 15.15
N GLY A 83 -18.71 -9.79 15.30
CA GLY A 83 -17.38 -10.40 15.51
C GLY A 83 -16.44 -10.20 14.32
N ASN A 84 -16.97 -10.34 13.11
CA ASN A 84 -16.17 -10.12 11.88
C ASN A 84 -15.85 -8.64 11.67
N LEU A 85 -16.75 -7.74 12.05
CA LEU A 85 -16.47 -6.30 12.04
C LEU A 85 -15.31 -5.95 12.99
N LEU A 86 -15.30 -6.50 14.20
CA LEU A 86 -14.21 -6.31 15.16
C LEU A 86 -12.88 -6.87 14.63
N SER A 87 -12.91 -8.03 13.97
CA SER A 87 -11.74 -8.63 13.33
C SER A 87 -11.20 -7.74 12.20
N ALA A 88 -12.08 -7.16 11.38
CA ALA A 88 -11.70 -6.23 10.33
C ALA A 88 -11.06 -4.95 10.90
N ILE A 89 -11.62 -4.38 11.98
CA ILE A 89 -11.05 -3.24 12.68
C ILE A 89 -9.65 -3.56 13.22
N ALA A 90 -9.46 -4.76 13.81
CA ALA A 90 -8.15 -5.19 14.31
C ALA A 90 -7.11 -5.32 13.20
N LEU A 91 -7.49 -5.89 12.03
CA LEU A 91 -6.62 -5.99 10.86
C LEU A 91 -6.24 -4.62 10.29
N LEU A 92 -7.20 -3.69 10.20
CA LEU A 92 -6.95 -2.32 9.75
C LEU A 92 -6.07 -1.55 10.74
N SER A 93 -6.22 -1.78 12.04
CA SER A 93 -5.35 -1.19 13.07
C SER A 93 -3.89 -1.62 12.90
N PHE A 94 -3.65 -2.89 12.55
CA PHE A 94 -2.31 -3.37 12.22
C PHE A 94 -1.75 -2.69 10.96
N ALA A 95 -2.56 -2.50 9.93
CA ALA A 95 -2.16 -1.82 8.68
C ALA A 95 -1.81 -0.34 8.88
N THR A 96 -2.42 0.33 9.88
CA THR A 96 -2.11 1.72 10.25
C THR A 96 -0.96 1.85 11.25
N GLY A 97 -0.39 0.74 11.73
CA GLY A 97 0.63 0.67 12.79
C GLY A 97 2.02 1.25 12.46
N GLY A 98 2.16 1.99 11.35
CA GLY A 98 3.41 2.66 10.94
C GLY A 98 3.98 3.67 11.96
N ALA A 99 3.21 4.08 12.96
CA ALA A 99 3.66 4.96 14.03
C ALA A 99 4.86 4.41 14.82
N GLN A 100 4.95 3.08 14.98
CA GLN A 100 6.09 2.43 15.66
C GLN A 100 7.40 2.65 14.91
N VAL A 101 7.35 2.71 13.59
CA VAL A 101 8.51 2.97 12.73
C VAL A 101 9.05 4.37 12.95
N ILE A 102 8.17 5.37 13.05
CA ILE A 102 8.55 6.76 13.32
C ILE A 102 9.23 6.85 14.68
N GLY A 103 8.76 6.08 15.68
CA GLY A 103 9.39 6.00 17.00
C GLY A 103 10.86 5.54 16.94
N ASN A 104 11.17 4.57 16.07
CA ASN A 104 12.53 4.05 15.91
C ASN A 104 13.46 5.01 15.15
N MET A 105 12.93 5.99 14.43
CA MET A 105 13.70 6.99 13.67
C MET A 105 13.91 8.29 14.43
N GLY A 106 13.63 8.32 15.73
CA GLY A 106 13.70 9.54 16.55
C GLY A 106 15.05 10.25 16.53
N SER A 107 16.16 9.53 16.36
CA SER A 107 17.51 10.08 16.24
C SER A 107 17.79 10.78 14.90
N GLU A 108 16.99 10.52 13.87
CA GLU A 108 17.14 11.09 12.52
C GLU A 108 16.20 12.27 12.26
N ILE A 109 15.29 12.56 13.20
CA ILE A 109 14.27 13.62 13.08
C ILE A 109 14.77 14.91 13.72
N ILE A 110 14.68 16.01 12.98
CA ILE A 110 14.97 17.36 13.52
C ILE A 110 13.88 17.73 14.52
N ASP A 111 14.28 18.19 15.71
CA ASP A 111 13.38 18.54 16.83
C ASP A 111 12.33 17.42 17.11
N PRO A 112 12.79 16.20 17.48
CA PRO A 112 11.91 15.03 17.55
C PRO A 112 10.74 15.22 18.51
N GLN A 113 10.95 15.88 19.64
CA GLN A 113 9.89 16.14 20.64
C GLN A 113 8.70 16.91 20.06
N LYS A 114 8.94 17.80 19.10
CA LYS A 114 7.91 18.64 18.46
C LYS A 114 7.36 18.01 17.18
N ASN A 115 8.23 17.41 16.37
CA ASN A 115 7.87 16.97 15.03
C ASN A 115 7.32 15.52 15.00
N MET A 116 7.79 14.62 15.87
CA MET A 116 7.29 13.24 15.91
C MET A 116 5.77 13.16 16.16
N PRO A 117 5.19 13.81 17.19
CA PRO A 117 3.75 13.73 17.42
C PRO A 117 2.93 14.26 16.23
N LYS A 118 3.41 15.33 15.58
CA LYS A 118 2.73 15.90 14.40
C LYS A 118 2.76 14.93 13.22
N VAL A 119 3.92 14.35 12.93
CA VAL A 119 4.07 13.40 11.82
C VAL A 119 3.21 12.16 12.07
N ILE A 120 3.19 11.63 13.29
CA ILE A 120 2.36 10.48 13.65
C ILE A 120 0.87 10.80 13.44
N ILE A 121 0.39 11.92 13.96
CA ILE A 121 -1.03 12.27 13.84
C ILE A 121 -1.39 12.49 12.37
N ILE A 122 -0.64 13.32 11.64
CA ILE A 122 -0.93 13.65 10.24
C ILE A 122 -0.88 12.38 9.37
N SER A 123 0.15 11.54 9.52
CA SER A 123 0.26 10.32 8.74
C SER A 123 -0.86 9.32 9.06
N THR A 124 -1.19 9.12 10.33
CA THR A 124 -2.25 8.19 10.73
C THR A 124 -3.61 8.63 10.22
N VAL A 125 -3.94 9.91 10.34
CA VAL A 125 -5.21 10.46 9.83
C VAL A 125 -5.25 10.37 8.30
N THR A 126 -4.19 10.76 7.61
CA THR A 126 -4.12 10.71 6.14
C THR A 126 -4.28 9.27 5.62
N VAL A 127 -3.54 8.32 6.20
CA VAL A 127 -3.62 6.90 5.82
C VAL A 127 -5.00 6.33 6.16
N GLY A 128 -5.58 6.68 7.31
CA GLY A 128 -6.92 6.25 7.71
C GLY A 128 -8.00 6.72 6.72
N ILE A 129 -7.95 7.99 6.31
CA ILE A 129 -8.87 8.52 5.30
C ILE A 129 -8.68 7.80 3.95
N MET A 130 -7.43 7.62 3.52
CA MET A 130 -7.13 6.91 2.28
C MET A 130 -7.67 5.47 2.30
N TYR A 131 -7.47 4.74 3.37
CA TYR A 131 -7.99 3.37 3.50
C TYR A 131 -9.52 3.33 3.52
N ALA A 132 -10.17 4.28 4.21
CA ALA A 132 -11.62 4.37 4.22
C ALA A 132 -12.18 4.60 2.81
N LEU A 133 -11.60 5.54 2.05
CA LEU A 133 -12.01 5.83 0.69
C LEU A 133 -11.76 4.65 -0.26
N VAL A 134 -10.60 4.01 -0.17
CA VAL A 134 -10.28 2.83 -0.98
C VAL A 134 -11.21 1.66 -0.67
N ALA A 135 -11.48 1.40 0.61
CA ALA A 135 -12.42 0.37 1.03
C ALA A 135 -13.84 0.65 0.53
N MET A 136 -14.28 1.92 0.59
CA MET A 136 -15.58 2.34 0.09
C MET A 136 -15.72 2.11 -1.42
N VAL A 137 -14.70 2.45 -2.22
CA VAL A 137 -14.68 2.15 -3.65
C VAL A 137 -14.66 0.64 -3.89
N ALA A 138 -13.80 -0.09 -3.20
CA ALA A 138 -13.65 -1.53 -3.39
C ALA A 138 -14.96 -2.30 -3.11
N SER A 139 -15.69 -1.91 -2.06
CA SER A 139 -16.94 -2.57 -1.68
C SER A 139 -18.19 -2.02 -2.38
N GLY A 140 -18.13 -0.82 -2.96
CA GLY A 140 -19.29 -0.16 -3.55
C GLY A 140 -19.34 -0.21 -5.09
N VAL A 141 -18.29 -0.70 -5.77
CA VAL A 141 -18.26 -0.83 -7.23
C VAL A 141 -18.68 -2.22 -7.68
N LEU A 142 -18.21 -3.25 -6.99
CA LEU A 142 -18.52 -4.65 -7.29
C LEU A 142 -19.18 -5.32 -6.07
N PRO A 143 -20.01 -6.35 -6.26
CA PRO A 143 -20.61 -7.11 -5.17
C PRO A 143 -19.53 -7.67 -4.22
N LEU A 144 -19.81 -7.66 -2.92
CA LEU A 144 -18.88 -8.07 -1.88
C LEU A 144 -18.34 -9.49 -2.08
N GLU A 145 -19.18 -10.39 -2.61
CA GLU A 145 -18.84 -11.79 -2.91
C GLU A 145 -17.75 -11.90 -3.99
N VAL A 146 -17.75 -10.98 -4.97
CA VAL A 146 -16.79 -10.95 -6.06
C VAL A 146 -15.44 -10.38 -5.60
N VAL A 147 -15.48 -9.39 -4.72
CA VAL A 147 -14.28 -8.68 -4.22
C VAL A 147 -13.60 -9.45 -3.09
N SER A 148 -14.35 -10.32 -2.39
CA SER A 148 -13.84 -11.08 -1.25
C SER A 148 -12.64 -11.95 -1.66
N ASN A 149 -11.55 -11.85 -0.88
CA ASN A 149 -10.26 -12.52 -1.13
C ASN A 149 -9.58 -12.17 -2.47
N GLN A 150 -10.02 -11.10 -3.14
CA GLN A 150 -9.39 -10.62 -4.35
C GLN A 150 -8.47 -9.42 -4.08
N THR A 151 -7.57 -9.16 -5.02
CA THR A 151 -6.71 -7.98 -4.96
C THR A 151 -7.49 -6.75 -5.43
N LEU A 152 -7.09 -5.57 -4.97
CA LEU A 152 -7.68 -4.29 -5.40
C LEU A 152 -7.57 -4.07 -6.92
N SER A 153 -6.66 -4.77 -7.60
CA SER A 153 -6.50 -4.75 -9.05
C SER A 153 -7.75 -5.21 -9.82
N LEU A 154 -8.59 -6.08 -9.21
CA LEU A 154 -9.84 -6.50 -9.81
C LEU A 154 -10.81 -5.32 -9.98
N VAL A 155 -11.00 -4.55 -8.92
CA VAL A 155 -11.86 -3.35 -8.95
C VAL A 155 -11.24 -2.27 -9.84
N ALA A 156 -9.91 -2.11 -9.78
CA ALA A 156 -9.20 -1.16 -10.62
C ALA A 156 -9.38 -1.47 -12.12
N ALA A 157 -9.36 -2.74 -12.51
CA ALA A 157 -9.59 -3.16 -13.89
C ALA A 157 -11.01 -2.80 -14.41
N ASP A 158 -12.01 -2.79 -13.52
CA ASP A 158 -13.36 -2.43 -13.86
C ASP A 158 -13.57 -0.92 -14.01
N VAL A 159 -12.97 -0.12 -13.12
CA VAL A 159 -13.25 1.32 -13.06
C VAL A 159 -12.28 2.17 -13.87
N MET A 160 -11.05 1.72 -14.11
CA MET A 160 -9.97 2.52 -14.69
C MET A 160 -9.79 2.25 -16.19
N PRO A 161 -9.47 3.27 -17.00
CA PRO A 161 -9.02 3.05 -18.37
C PRO A 161 -7.67 2.31 -18.38
N GLY A 162 -7.38 1.55 -19.45
CA GLY A 162 -6.24 0.63 -19.51
C GLY A 162 -4.89 1.23 -19.11
N TRP A 163 -4.58 2.47 -19.51
CA TRP A 163 -3.34 3.15 -19.13
C TRP A 163 -3.24 3.43 -17.63
N ALA A 164 -4.36 3.86 -17.01
CA ALA A 164 -4.42 4.16 -15.60
C ALA A 164 -4.40 2.87 -14.77
N PHE A 165 -5.03 1.80 -15.23
CA PHE A 165 -4.96 0.47 -14.64
C PHE A 165 -3.53 -0.07 -14.64
N THR A 166 -2.81 0.02 -15.78
CA THR A 166 -1.41 -0.39 -15.87
C THR A 166 -0.54 0.40 -14.89
N TYR A 167 -0.72 1.72 -14.85
CA TYR A 167 0.00 2.58 -13.90
C TYR A 167 -0.31 2.20 -12.45
N PHE A 168 -1.59 2.00 -12.11
CA PHE A 168 -2.02 1.61 -10.76
C PHE A 168 -1.41 0.27 -10.34
N THR A 169 -1.44 -0.73 -11.21
CA THR A 169 -0.89 -2.06 -10.91
C THR A 169 0.62 -2.00 -10.67
N LEU A 170 1.34 -1.21 -11.46
CA LEU A 170 2.78 -1.02 -11.27
C LEU A 170 3.09 -0.19 -10.02
N ALA A 171 2.41 0.93 -9.81
CA ALA A 171 2.69 1.83 -8.72
C ALA A 171 2.19 1.29 -7.36
N ALA A 172 0.93 0.85 -7.29
CA ALA A 172 0.32 0.37 -6.06
C ALA A 172 0.63 -1.10 -5.78
N GLY A 173 0.68 -1.95 -6.80
CA GLY A 173 1.02 -3.36 -6.65
C GLY A 173 2.54 -3.56 -6.44
N ALA A 174 3.32 -3.39 -7.51
CA ALA A 174 4.75 -3.61 -7.46
C ALA A 174 5.48 -2.54 -6.62
N GLY A 175 5.11 -1.26 -6.75
CA GLY A 175 5.74 -0.16 -6.04
C GLY A 175 5.60 -0.26 -4.52
N ALA A 176 4.40 -0.58 -4.00
CA ALA A 176 4.17 -0.71 -2.56
C ALA A 176 5.03 -1.84 -1.95
N THR A 177 5.10 -2.98 -2.62
CA THR A 177 5.87 -4.14 -2.16
C THR A 177 7.37 -3.91 -2.27
N ALA A 178 7.85 -3.27 -3.35
CA ALA A 178 9.25 -2.87 -3.53
C ALA A 178 9.69 -1.85 -2.45
N LYS A 179 8.83 -0.86 -2.15
CA LYS A 179 9.07 0.10 -1.08
C LYS A 179 9.21 -0.60 0.27
N THR A 180 8.29 -1.51 0.60
CA THR A 180 8.33 -2.23 1.88
C THR A 180 9.57 -3.09 1.98
N LEU A 181 9.98 -3.75 0.89
CA LEU A 181 11.24 -4.49 0.82
C LEU A 181 12.44 -3.60 1.12
N ASN A 182 12.54 -2.43 0.47
CA ASN A 182 13.63 -1.49 0.65
C ASN A 182 13.69 -0.95 2.10
N VAL A 183 12.56 -0.58 2.67
CA VAL A 183 12.45 -0.08 4.04
C VAL A 183 12.82 -1.17 5.05
N THR A 184 12.36 -2.42 4.86
CA THR A 184 12.70 -3.54 5.74
C THR A 184 14.20 -3.82 5.76
N LEU A 185 14.87 -3.73 4.60
CA LEU A 185 16.32 -3.88 4.50
C LEU A 185 17.10 -2.73 5.19
N SER A 186 16.56 -1.50 5.12
CA SER A 186 17.22 -0.35 5.76
C SER A 186 17.13 -0.37 7.29
N TRP A 187 16.24 -1.17 7.88
CA TRP A 187 16.12 -1.35 9.34
C TRP A 187 17.05 -2.43 9.90
N SER A 188 17.72 -3.15 9.04
CA SER A 188 18.69 -4.14 9.49
C SER A 188 19.77 -3.43 10.34
N PRO A 189 20.11 -3.93 11.55
CA PRO A 189 21.13 -3.29 12.37
C PRO A 189 22.42 -3.19 11.58
N LYS A 190 22.90 -1.95 11.41
CA LYS A 190 24.21 -1.74 10.80
C LYS A 190 25.23 -2.38 11.72
N PRO A 191 26.13 -3.23 11.23
CA PRO A 191 27.23 -3.71 12.04
C PRO A 191 28.03 -2.48 12.51
N ILE A 192 28.27 -2.41 13.82
CA ILE A 192 29.03 -1.39 14.50
C ILE A 192 30.51 -1.49 14.05
#